data_ca488785522047233363c5015c616f95
#
_entry.id   ca488785522047233363c5015c616f95
#
_cell.length_a   1.000
_cell.length_b   1.000
_cell.length_c   1.000
_cell.angle_alpha   90.00
_cell.angle_beta   90.00
_cell.angle_gamma   90.00
#
_symmetry.space_group_name_H-M   'P 1'
#
loop_
_entity.id
_entity.type
_entity.pdbx_description
1 polymer ?
#
loop_
_entity_poly.entity_id
_entity_poly.type
_entity_poly.pdbx_seq_one_letter_code
_entity_poly.pdbx_strand_id
1 'polypeptide(L)'
;TWRAAERGTLVHPEGVHSRTARRLVDSWLDAAGRPAALELAPEQAAELLALAGVEVVPSVPVHDADEAVAAAQRLGWPVALKSTVPALRHRADLGGVRLDVHDAAELRADVAQVLALAAGHAPAPGRAPLEVQAMAPHGVATVVRSSEDPLFGPVLGFGLGGDTTDLLGDFAYAVTPLTDVDVADIVRAPRSAPRLFGYRGMPPLDVAALEDVLARVSVLADDLPEMLALELNPVVVAERGAYVLGCTVRVGAAARADGPRRALPG
;
A
#
# COMPACT_ATOMS: atom_id res chain seq x y z
N THR A 1 17.64 -2.41 -33.25
CA THR A 1 17.07 -3.76 -33.42
C THR A 1 15.98 -3.97 -32.38
N TRP A 2 14.74 -3.94 -32.83
CA TRP A 2 13.56 -4.23 -32.00
C TRP A 2 13.61 -5.73 -31.67
N ARG A 3 13.95 -6.08 -30.45
CA ARG A 3 13.74 -7.44 -29.96
C ARG A 3 12.25 -7.57 -29.71
N ALA A 4 11.59 -8.55 -30.31
CA ALA A 4 10.25 -8.94 -29.90
C ALA A 4 10.35 -9.30 -28.41
N ALA A 5 9.71 -8.51 -27.55
CA ALA A 5 9.59 -8.84 -26.13
C ALA A 5 8.92 -10.22 -26.01
N GLU A 6 9.40 -11.06 -25.10
CA GLU A 6 8.71 -12.31 -24.79
C GLU A 6 7.28 -11.99 -24.41
N ARG A 7 6.34 -12.68 -25.04
CA ARG A 7 4.91 -12.52 -24.72
C ARG A 7 4.66 -13.29 -23.44
N GLY A 8 4.50 -12.56 -22.32
CA GLY A 8 4.09 -13.16 -21.05
C GLY A 8 2.63 -13.63 -21.07
N THR A 9 2.26 -14.39 -20.05
CA THR A 9 0.88 -14.83 -19.79
C THR A 9 0.24 -13.88 -18.78
N LEU A 10 -1.03 -13.50 -19.00
CA LEU A 10 -1.75 -12.67 -18.04
C LEU A 10 -1.78 -13.37 -16.66
N VAL A 11 -1.42 -12.61 -15.63
CA VAL A 11 -1.47 -13.13 -14.26
C VAL A 11 -2.92 -13.11 -13.74
N HIS A 12 -3.35 -14.26 -13.22
CA HIS A 12 -4.64 -14.42 -12.57
C HIS A 12 -4.47 -15.09 -11.20
N PRO A 13 -4.05 -14.30 -10.17
CA PRO A 13 -3.91 -14.84 -8.82
C PRO A 13 -5.23 -15.42 -8.32
N GLU A 14 -5.17 -16.58 -7.68
CA GLU A 14 -6.34 -17.15 -7.03
C GLU A 14 -6.82 -16.30 -5.85
N GLY A 15 -8.13 -16.34 -5.55
CA GLY A 15 -8.71 -15.64 -4.40
C GLY A 15 -8.95 -14.13 -4.63
N VAL A 16 -8.87 -13.63 -5.86
CA VAL A 16 -9.30 -12.27 -6.20
C VAL A 16 -10.81 -12.25 -6.46
N HIS A 17 -11.56 -11.51 -5.65
CA HIS A 17 -13.01 -11.46 -5.67
C HIS A 17 -13.55 -10.15 -6.26
N SER A 18 -13.15 -9.81 -7.49
CA SER A 18 -13.42 -8.53 -8.16
C SER A 18 -14.90 -8.14 -8.20
N ARG A 19 -15.82 -9.11 -8.43
CA ARG A 19 -17.27 -8.82 -8.43
C ARG A 19 -17.80 -8.40 -7.05
N THR A 20 -17.26 -8.99 -5.98
CA THR A 20 -17.62 -8.62 -4.61
C THR A 20 -17.02 -7.27 -4.26
N ALA A 21 -15.77 -7.03 -4.63
CA ALA A 21 -15.08 -5.76 -4.48
C ALA A 21 -15.88 -4.62 -5.15
N ARG A 22 -16.32 -4.81 -6.39
CA ARG A 22 -17.09 -3.81 -7.12
C ARG A 22 -18.42 -3.49 -6.45
N ARG A 23 -19.18 -4.51 -6.01
CA ARG A 23 -20.45 -4.28 -5.29
C ARG A 23 -20.23 -3.52 -3.98
N LEU A 24 -19.14 -3.79 -3.28
CA LEU A 24 -18.80 -3.12 -2.05
C LEU A 24 -18.48 -1.64 -2.29
N VAL A 25 -17.65 -1.35 -3.28
CA VAL A 25 -17.32 0.03 -3.69
C VAL A 25 -18.57 0.78 -4.15
N ASP A 26 -19.44 0.16 -4.95
CA ASP A 26 -20.71 0.76 -5.35
C ASP A 26 -21.57 1.14 -4.14
N SER A 27 -21.64 0.27 -3.12
CA SER A 27 -22.41 0.55 -1.90
C SER A 27 -21.84 1.75 -1.12
N TRP A 28 -20.52 1.90 -1.07
CA TRP A 28 -19.87 3.03 -0.41
C TRP A 28 -20.06 4.33 -1.19
N LEU A 29 -19.99 4.27 -2.50
CA LEU A 29 -20.26 5.42 -3.36
C LEU A 29 -21.71 5.86 -3.24
N ASP A 30 -22.68 4.94 -3.20
CA ASP A 30 -24.11 5.25 -2.99
C ASP A 30 -24.36 5.90 -1.65
N ALA A 31 -23.77 5.35 -0.57
CA ALA A 31 -23.89 5.90 0.79
C ALA A 31 -23.32 7.32 0.90
N ALA A 32 -22.29 7.63 0.11
CA ALA A 32 -21.65 8.94 0.04
C ALA A 32 -22.30 9.92 -0.96
N GLY A 33 -23.36 9.49 -1.67
CA GLY A 33 -24.02 10.32 -2.69
C GLY A 33 -23.27 10.42 -4.02
N ARG A 34 -22.46 9.42 -4.35
CA ARG A 34 -21.66 9.29 -5.57
C ARG A 34 -20.81 10.53 -5.90
N PRO A 35 -19.90 10.95 -5.02
CA PRO A 35 -18.99 12.07 -5.31
C PRO A 35 -18.07 11.73 -6.48
N ALA A 36 -17.48 12.75 -7.10
CA ALA A 36 -16.50 12.57 -8.17
C ALA A 36 -15.27 11.79 -7.70
N ALA A 37 -14.90 11.94 -6.43
CA ALA A 37 -13.86 11.15 -5.76
C ALA A 37 -14.17 11.02 -4.26
N LEU A 38 -13.97 9.83 -3.73
CA LEU A 38 -14.10 9.45 -2.32
C LEU A 38 -12.81 8.76 -1.87
N GLU A 39 -12.14 9.31 -0.87
CA GLU A 39 -11.08 8.57 -0.17
C GLU A 39 -11.72 7.61 0.82
N LEU A 40 -11.40 6.32 0.70
CA LEU A 40 -11.92 5.30 1.59
C LEU A 40 -11.32 5.45 2.99
N ALA A 41 -12.13 5.15 4.01
CA ALA A 41 -11.60 4.98 5.37
C ALA A 41 -10.59 3.81 5.40
N PRO A 42 -9.62 3.81 6.34
CA PRO A 42 -8.60 2.75 6.42
C PRO A 42 -9.18 1.34 6.46
N GLU A 43 -10.27 1.16 7.21
CA GLU A 43 -10.96 -0.12 7.36
C GLU A 43 -11.61 -0.57 6.04
N GLN A 44 -12.20 0.37 5.30
CA GLN A 44 -12.78 0.11 3.97
C GLN A 44 -11.70 -0.23 2.95
N ALA A 45 -10.57 0.49 2.99
CA ALA A 45 -9.43 0.20 2.11
C ALA A 45 -8.84 -1.19 2.40
N ALA A 46 -8.69 -1.57 3.67
CA ALA A 46 -8.22 -2.89 4.06
C ALA A 46 -9.22 -4.00 3.65
N GLU A 47 -10.53 -3.77 3.82
CA GLU A 47 -11.58 -4.71 3.40
C GLU A 47 -11.56 -4.91 1.88
N LEU A 48 -11.41 -3.84 1.10
CA LEU A 48 -11.28 -3.92 -0.36
C LEU A 48 -10.06 -4.73 -0.78
N LEU A 49 -8.90 -4.47 -0.16
CA LEU A 49 -7.66 -5.18 -0.44
C LEU A 49 -7.73 -6.65 -0.05
N ALA A 50 -8.39 -6.99 1.06
CA ALA A 50 -8.60 -8.38 1.46
C ALA A 50 -9.39 -9.17 0.41
N LEU A 51 -10.35 -8.55 -0.29
CA LEU A 51 -11.06 -9.16 -1.42
C LEU A 51 -10.16 -9.41 -2.65
N ALA A 52 -9.02 -8.72 -2.73
CA ALA A 52 -7.98 -9.02 -3.72
C ALA A 52 -6.94 -10.02 -3.20
N GLY A 53 -7.07 -10.48 -1.95
CA GLY A 53 -6.09 -11.34 -1.28
C GLY A 53 -4.82 -10.60 -0.84
N VAL A 54 -4.90 -9.27 -0.67
CA VAL A 54 -3.83 -8.44 -0.13
C VAL A 54 -4.18 -8.05 1.30
N GLU A 55 -3.44 -8.61 2.26
CA GLU A 55 -3.68 -8.32 3.67
C GLU A 55 -2.87 -7.11 4.14
N VAL A 56 -3.53 -6.19 4.83
CA VAL A 56 -2.88 -5.05 5.49
C VAL A 56 -2.55 -5.47 6.91
N VAL A 57 -1.32 -5.22 7.35
CA VAL A 57 -0.88 -5.54 8.72
C VAL A 57 -1.77 -4.80 9.72
N PRO A 58 -2.36 -5.49 10.70
CA PRO A 58 -3.32 -4.90 11.62
C PRO A 58 -2.79 -3.67 12.34
N SER A 59 -3.59 -2.61 12.36
CA SER A 59 -3.35 -1.40 13.14
C SER A 59 -4.61 -0.99 13.89
N VAL A 60 -4.45 -0.23 14.97
CA VAL A 60 -5.53 0.24 15.83
C VAL A 60 -5.37 1.75 16.03
N PRO A 61 -6.37 2.55 15.65
CA PRO A 61 -6.37 3.98 15.95
C PRO A 61 -6.50 4.21 17.45
N VAL A 62 -5.73 5.16 18.00
CA VAL A 62 -5.68 5.47 19.42
C VAL A 62 -5.56 6.96 19.68
N HIS A 63 -6.15 7.43 20.79
CA HIS A 63 -6.16 8.85 21.16
C HIS A 63 -5.20 9.18 22.30
N ASP A 64 -4.86 8.20 23.12
CA ASP A 64 -4.03 8.38 24.31
C ASP A 64 -3.17 7.15 24.61
N ALA A 65 -2.39 7.24 25.69
CA ALA A 65 -1.46 6.21 26.09
C ALA A 65 -2.15 4.95 26.65
N ASP A 66 -3.33 5.08 27.24
CA ASP A 66 -4.06 3.92 27.79
C ASP A 66 -4.67 3.09 26.66
N GLU A 67 -5.29 3.76 25.67
CA GLU A 67 -5.77 3.12 24.44
C GLU A 67 -4.61 2.46 23.67
N ALA A 68 -3.44 3.13 23.58
CA ALA A 68 -2.27 2.60 22.89
C ALA A 68 -1.76 1.32 23.55
N VAL A 69 -1.64 1.29 24.88
CA VAL A 69 -1.21 0.09 25.61
C VAL A 69 -2.23 -1.04 25.46
N ALA A 70 -3.51 -0.74 25.54
CA ALA A 70 -4.57 -1.74 25.33
C ALA A 70 -4.54 -2.30 23.88
N ALA A 71 -4.25 -1.47 22.89
CA ALA A 71 -4.07 -1.89 21.51
C ALA A 71 -2.84 -2.79 21.35
N ALA A 72 -1.69 -2.41 21.91
CA ALA A 72 -0.46 -3.20 21.86
C ALA A 72 -0.59 -4.57 22.53
N GLN A 73 -1.32 -4.65 23.64
CA GLN A 73 -1.62 -5.93 24.31
C GLN A 73 -2.43 -6.89 23.43
N ARG A 74 -3.31 -6.36 22.57
CA ARG A 74 -4.11 -7.18 21.64
C ARG A 74 -3.31 -7.57 20.40
N LEU A 75 -2.47 -6.68 19.88
CA LEU A 75 -1.65 -6.91 18.69
C LEU A 75 -0.45 -7.82 18.96
N GLY A 76 0.04 -7.82 20.21
CA GLY A 76 1.31 -8.47 20.58
C GLY A 76 2.49 -7.53 20.44
N TRP A 77 3.47 -7.66 21.33
CA TRP A 77 4.73 -6.91 21.31
C TRP A 77 5.77 -7.59 20.43
N PRO A 78 6.70 -6.85 19.79
CA PRO A 78 6.77 -5.40 19.73
C PRO A 78 5.73 -4.78 18.80
N VAL A 79 5.50 -3.44 18.93
CA VAL A 79 4.59 -2.68 18.10
C VAL A 79 5.27 -1.45 17.48
N ALA A 80 4.64 -0.89 16.45
CA ALA A 80 4.96 0.43 15.94
C ALA A 80 3.89 1.44 16.39
N LEU A 81 4.33 2.63 16.81
CA LEU A 81 3.47 3.79 17.04
C LEU A 81 3.67 4.79 15.89
N LYS A 82 2.58 5.25 15.31
CA LYS A 82 2.59 6.16 14.17
C LYS A 82 1.67 7.34 14.40
N SER A 83 2.11 8.54 13.98
CA SER A 83 1.23 9.69 13.89
C SER A 83 0.38 9.62 12.61
N THR A 84 -0.90 9.93 12.72
CA THR A 84 -1.82 10.07 11.59
C THR A 84 -1.90 11.51 11.09
N VAL A 85 -1.28 12.45 11.83
CA VAL A 85 -1.22 13.86 11.46
C VAL A 85 -0.42 14.03 10.16
N PRO A 86 -0.95 14.68 9.12
CA PRO A 86 -0.30 14.75 7.80
C PRO A 86 1.15 15.27 7.83
N ALA A 87 1.46 16.21 8.70
CA ALA A 87 2.81 16.78 8.84
C ALA A 87 3.85 15.79 9.40
N LEU A 88 3.42 14.76 10.10
CA LEU A 88 4.28 13.77 10.77
C LEU A 88 4.11 12.36 10.20
N ARG A 89 3.09 12.15 9.39
CA ARG A 89 2.79 10.86 8.79
C ARG A 89 3.96 10.40 7.92
N HIS A 90 4.43 9.17 8.13
CA HIS A 90 5.60 8.58 7.47
C HIS A 90 6.94 9.29 7.72
N ARG A 91 6.99 10.25 8.64
CA ARG A 91 8.18 11.05 8.96
C ARG A 91 8.87 10.52 10.22
N ALA A 92 9.60 9.41 10.07
CA ALA A 92 10.43 8.87 11.14
C ALA A 92 11.54 9.85 11.57
N ASP A 93 12.08 10.61 10.61
CA ASP A 93 13.07 11.67 10.81
C ASP A 93 12.58 12.81 11.72
N LEU A 94 11.28 13.10 11.69
CA LEU A 94 10.63 14.09 12.58
C LEU A 94 10.05 13.44 13.85
N GLY A 95 10.26 12.14 14.05
CA GLY A 95 9.74 11.41 15.20
C GLY A 95 8.24 11.06 15.13
N GLY A 96 7.62 11.17 13.96
CA GLY A 96 6.23 10.78 13.75
C GLY A 96 5.98 9.28 13.70
N VAL A 97 7.06 8.46 13.67
CA VAL A 97 7.01 7.00 13.70
C VAL A 97 8.01 6.49 14.72
N ARG A 98 7.58 5.58 15.60
CA ARG A 98 8.39 4.83 16.54
C ARG A 98 8.24 3.35 16.21
N LEU A 99 9.36 2.67 16.04
CA LEU A 99 9.41 1.24 15.70
C LEU A 99 10.00 0.45 16.86
N ASP A 100 9.72 -0.84 16.88
CA ASP A 100 10.27 -1.79 17.85
C ASP A 100 9.99 -1.40 19.32
N VAL A 101 8.81 -0.88 19.60
CA VAL A 101 8.39 -0.55 20.97
C VAL A 101 8.02 -1.85 21.68
N HIS A 102 8.74 -2.16 22.77
CA HIS A 102 8.69 -3.48 23.38
C HIS A 102 7.81 -3.58 24.61
N ASP A 103 7.49 -2.48 25.27
CA ASP A 103 6.71 -2.50 26.51
C ASP A 103 5.82 -1.27 26.70
N ALA A 104 4.94 -1.36 27.72
CA ALA A 104 3.96 -0.33 28.01
C ALA A 104 4.58 0.98 28.54
N ALA A 105 5.73 0.94 29.20
CA ALA A 105 6.36 2.14 29.74
C ALA A 105 6.99 2.95 28.59
N GLU A 106 7.69 2.28 27.68
CA GLU A 106 8.25 2.86 26.48
C GLU A 106 7.12 3.45 25.60
N LEU A 107 6.06 2.67 25.34
CA LEU A 107 4.93 3.13 24.53
C LEU A 107 4.26 4.39 25.11
N ARG A 108 4.07 4.46 26.44
CA ARG A 108 3.50 5.65 27.10
C ARG A 108 4.39 6.88 26.90
N ALA A 109 5.71 6.72 27.02
CA ALA A 109 6.65 7.80 26.82
C ALA A 109 6.63 8.29 25.36
N ASP A 110 6.61 7.35 24.41
CA ASP A 110 6.53 7.65 22.97
C ASP A 110 5.23 8.35 22.59
N VAL A 111 4.09 7.89 23.10
CA VAL A 111 2.79 8.55 22.88
C VAL A 111 2.85 10.01 23.32
N ALA A 112 3.38 10.28 24.53
CA ALA A 112 3.49 11.64 25.04
C ALA A 112 4.37 12.52 24.13
N GLN A 113 5.50 11.97 23.64
CA GLN A 113 6.40 12.69 22.74
C GLN A 113 5.74 12.97 21.36
N VAL A 114 5.11 11.96 20.74
CA VAL A 114 4.50 12.12 19.44
C VAL A 114 3.32 13.09 19.49
N LEU A 115 2.50 13.04 20.55
CA LEU A 115 1.42 14.02 20.77
C LEU A 115 1.96 15.44 20.97
N ALA A 116 3.08 15.59 21.69
CA ALA A 116 3.73 16.90 21.84
C ALA A 116 4.27 17.44 20.51
N LEU A 117 4.84 16.59 19.66
CA LEU A 117 5.27 16.97 18.30
C LEU A 117 4.08 17.31 17.39
N ALA A 118 2.95 16.66 17.58
CA ALA A 118 1.71 16.92 16.85
C ALA A 118 0.98 18.18 17.36
N ALA A 119 1.39 18.78 18.48
CA ALA A 119 0.75 19.96 19.05
C ALA A 119 0.69 21.10 18.01
N GLY A 120 -0.51 21.61 17.75
CA GLY A 120 -0.75 22.63 16.72
C GLY A 120 -1.07 22.08 15.32
N HIS A 121 -1.04 20.78 15.14
CA HIS A 121 -1.44 20.11 13.89
C HIS A 121 -2.66 19.21 14.16
N ALA A 122 -3.74 19.43 13.44
CA ALA A 122 -4.92 18.55 13.56
C ALA A 122 -4.73 17.28 12.73
N PRO A 123 -5.18 16.10 13.24
CA PRO A 123 -5.34 14.91 12.41
C PRO A 123 -6.38 15.16 11.32
N ALA A 124 -6.42 14.32 10.29
CA ALA A 124 -7.48 14.39 9.30
C ALA A 124 -8.85 14.26 9.99
N PRO A 125 -9.91 14.94 9.49
CA PRO A 125 -11.24 14.88 10.10
C PRO A 125 -11.70 13.44 10.33
N GLY A 126 -12.15 13.15 11.55
CA GLY A 126 -12.64 11.82 11.93
C GLY A 126 -11.55 10.76 12.19
N ARG A 127 -10.26 11.13 12.16
CA ARG A 127 -9.15 10.21 12.49
C ARG A 127 -8.62 10.47 13.90
N ALA A 128 -8.26 9.40 14.60
CA ALA A 128 -7.46 9.49 15.82
C ALA A 128 -6.05 10.04 15.49
N PRO A 129 -5.39 10.77 16.41
CA PRO A 129 -4.08 11.39 16.14
C PRO A 129 -2.94 10.37 15.99
N LEU A 130 -3.13 9.16 16.48
CA LEU A 130 -2.14 8.09 16.51
C LEU A 130 -2.74 6.77 16.05
N GLU A 131 -1.87 5.86 15.63
CA GLU A 131 -2.18 4.45 15.44
C GLU A 131 -1.07 3.57 16.01
N VAL A 132 -1.47 2.44 16.60
CA VAL A 132 -0.56 1.36 17.03
C VAL A 132 -0.71 0.21 16.03
N GLN A 133 0.41 -0.25 15.48
CA GLN A 133 0.43 -1.31 14.48
C GLN A 133 1.33 -2.46 14.91
N ALA A 134 0.95 -3.69 14.58
CA ALA A 134 1.82 -4.85 14.74
C ALA A 134 3.13 -4.66 13.94
N MET A 135 4.25 -5.08 14.51
CA MET A 135 5.54 -5.03 13.80
C MET A 135 5.57 -6.05 12.65
N ALA A 136 6.00 -5.58 11.50
CA ALA A 136 6.39 -6.46 10.41
C ALA A 136 7.86 -6.88 10.57
N PRO A 137 8.26 -8.03 10.01
CA PRO A 137 9.68 -8.41 9.96
C PRO A 137 10.53 -7.34 9.26
N HIS A 138 11.82 -7.27 9.63
CA HIS A 138 12.76 -6.37 8.98
C HIS A 138 12.88 -6.69 7.48
N GLY A 139 12.92 -5.65 6.66
CA GLY A 139 12.97 -5.78 5.21
C GLY A 139 13.25 -4.47 4.50
N VAL A 140 13.02 -4.46 3.22
CA VAL A 140 13.13 -3.27 2.37
C VAL A 140 11.74 -2.70 2.13
N ALA A 141 11.54 -1.44 2.47
CA ALA A 141 10.31 -0.72 2.16
C ALA A 141 10.20 -0.47 0.66
N THR A 142 9.05 -0.77 0.10
CA THR A 142 8.68 -0.51 -1.30
C THR A 142 7.34 0.21 -1.36
N VAL A 143 7.02 0.77 -2.51
CA VAL A 143 5.76 1.46 -2.79
C VAL A 143 5.15 0.88 -4.05
N VAL A 144 3.87 0.52 -3.97
CA VAL A 144 3.06 0.10 -5.10
C VAL A 144 1.95 1.13 -5.28
N ARG A 145 1.82 1.66 -6.49
CA ARG A 145 0.78 2.65 -6.83
C ARG A 145 -0.03 2.16 -8.01
N SER A 146 -1.31 2.47 -8.02
CA SER A 146 -2.14 2.37 -9.22
C SER A 146 -2.90 3.67 -9.39
N SER A 147 -2.99 4.15 -10.63
CA SER A 147 -3.77 5.34 -10.97
C SER A 147 -4.37 5.19 -12.36
N GLU A 148 -5.55 5.79 -12.55
CA GLU A 148 -6.19 5.83 -13.86
C GLU A 148 -5.51 6.91 -14.72
N ASP A 149 -4.95 6.49 -15.87
CA ASP A 149 -4.43 7.40 -16.89
C ASP A 149 -5.48 7.60 -17.98
N PRO A 150 -5.75 8.84 -18.42
CA PRO A 150 -6.79 9.12 -19.41
C PRO A 150 -6.57 8.45 -20.78
N LEU A 151 -5.32 8.11 -21.12
CA LEU A 151 -4.96 7.54 -22.43
C LEU A 151 -4.76 6.02 -22.35
N PHE A 152 -4.18 5.55 -21.25
CA PHE A 152 -3.76 4.15 -21.12
C PHE A 152 -4.66 3.31 -20.21
N GLY A 153 -5.60 3.94 -19.49
CA GLY A 153 -6.36 3.26 -18.44
C GLY A 153 -5.53 3.10 -17.16
N PRO A 154 -5.73 2.03 -16.38
CA PRO A 154 -5.01 1.88 -15.13
C PRO A 154 -3.53 1.58 -15.37
N VAL A 155 -2.69 2.36 -14.72
CA VAL A 155 -1.23 2.24 -14.73
C VAL A 155 -0.77 1.87 -13.33
N LEU A 156 0.08 0.86 -13.25
CA LEU A 156 0.71 0.43 -12.02
C LEU A 156 2.13 0.98 -11.95
N GLY A 157 2.48 1.57 -10.81
CA GLY A 157 3.81 2.10 -10.51
C GLY A 157 4.46 1.32 -9.37
N PHE A 158 5.75 1.07 -9.48
CA PHE A 158 6.55 0.40 -8.45
C PHE A 158 7.87 1.10 -8.23
N GLY A 159 8.28 1.24 -6.96
CA GLY A 159 9.59 1.76 -6.56
C GLY A 159 9.94 1.35 -5.14
N LEU A 160 11.19 1.55 -4.73
CA LEU A 160 11.57 1.39 -3.34
C LEU A 160 11.08 2.61 -2.54
N GLY A 161 10.75 2.40 -1.27
CA GLY A 161 10.37 3.48 -0.37
C GLY A 161 11.56 4.27 0.16
N GLY A 162 11.30 5.49 0.57
CA GLY A 162 12.26 6.40 1.22
C GLY A 162 12.51 7.68 0.43
N ASP A 163 12.90 8.73 1.14
CA ASP A 163 13.06 10.10 0.63
C ASP A 163 13.95 10.20 -0.62
N THR A 164 15.01 9.38 -0.68
CA THR A 164 15.92 9.36 -1.83
C THR A 164 15.23 8.87 -3.10
N THR A 165 14.40 7.84 -2.99
CA THR A 165 13.65 7.29 -4.12
C THR A 165 12.60 8.28 -4.62
N ASP A 166 11.89 8.93 -3.68
CA ASP A 166 10.92 9.96 -4.03
C ASP A 166 11.59 11.17 -4.69
N LEU A 167 12.74 11.60 -4.18
CA LEU A 167 13.51 12.72 -4.74
C LEU A 167 14.05 12.43 -6.15
N LEU A 168 14.50 11.18 -6.40
CA LEU A 168 15.08 10.78 -7.68
C LEU A 168 14.03 10.30 -8.69
N GLY A 169 12.78 10.10 -8.25
CA GLY A 169 11.72 9.55 -9.10
C GLY A 169 12.03 8.14 -9.60
N ASP A 170 12.70 7.30 -8.79
CA ASP A 170 13.13 5.95 -9.17
C ASP A 170 11.97 4.96 -9.14
N PHE A 171 11.01 5.19 -10.03
CA PHE A 171 9.81 4.37 -10.22
C PHE A 171 9.79 3.76 -11.62
N ALA A 172 9.27 2.52 -11.69
CA ALA A 172 8.89 1.87 -12.93
C ALA A 172 7.37 1.87 -13.07
N TYR A 173 6.88 1.87 -14.30
CA TYR A 173 5.46 1.90 -14.60
C TYR A 173 5.10 0.86 -15.66
N ALA A 174 3.92 0.25 -15.51
CA ALA A 174 3.36 -0.67 -16.49
C ALA A 174 1.84 -0.48 -16.60
N VAL A 175 1.30 -0.70 -17.79
CA VAL A 175 -0.15 -0.63 -18.05
C VAL A 175 -0.78 -1.96 -17.67
N THR A 176 -1.87 -1.94 -16.91
CA THR A 176 -2.60 -3.17 -16.53
C THR A 176 -3.53 -3.64 -17.66
N PRO A 177 -3.94 -4.92 -17.72
CA PRO A 177 -3.50 -6.01 -16.85
C PRO A 177 -2.06 -6.47 -17.16
N LEU A 178 -1.32 -6.86 -16.11
CA LEU A 178 0.07 -7.30 -16.23
C LEU A 178 0.16 -8.78 -16.64
N THR A 179 1.24 -9.10 -17.37
CA THR A 179 1.70 -10.48 -17.56
C THR A 179 2.72 -10.86 -16.49
N ASP A 180 3.06 -12.13 -16.39
CA ASP A 180 4.15 -12.64 -15.53
C ASP A 180 5.49 -11.98 -15.86
N VAL A 181 5.76 -11.71 -17.14
CA VAL A 181 6.95 -10.97 -17.58
C VAL A 181 6.90 -9.52 -17.14
N ASP A 182 5.75 -8.84 -17.31
CA ASP A 182 5.58 -7.44 -16.90
C ASP A 182 5.80 -7.28 -15.37
N VAL A 183 5.27 -8.22 -14.56
CA VAL A 183 5.44 -8.22 -13.10
C VAL A 183 6.92 -8.39 -12.71
N ALA A 184 7.61 -9.33 -13.36
CA ALA A 184 9.03 -9.54 -13.11
C ALA A 184 9.88 -8.34 -13.54
N ASP A 185 9.57 -7.73 -14.66
CA ASP A 185 10.31 -6.59 -15.22
C ASP A 185 10.12 -5.32 -14.38
N ILE A 186 8.87 -5.01 -13.95
CA ILE A 186 8.60 -3.80 -13.17
C ILE A 186 9.33 -3.82 -11.82
N VAL A 187 9.47 -4.99 -11.18
CA VAL A 187 10.21 -5.13 -9.91
C VAL A 187 11.70 -4.91 -10.10
N ARG A 188 12.27 -5.24 -11.27
CA ARG A 188 13.70 -5.13 -11.58
C ARG A 188 14.11 -3.81 -12.18
N ALA A 189 13.16 -3.03 -12.70
CA ALA A 189 13.43 -1.81 -13.44
C ALA A 189 13.95 -0.62 -12.60
N PRO A 190 13.54 -0.39 -11.33
CA PRO A 190 14.13 0.68 -10.53
C PRO A 190 15.63 0.47 -10.30
N ARG A 191 16.41 1.54 -10.32
CA ARG A 191 17.87 1.49 -10.07
C ARG A 191 18.21 0.95 -8.69
N SER A 192 17.32 1.15 -7.73
CA SER A 192 17.42 0.67 -6.36
C SER A 192 17.01 -0.80 -6.18
N ALA A 193 16.40 -1.43 -7.20
CA ALA A 193 15.94 -2.82 -7.16
C ALA A 193 16.99 -3.86 -6.70
N PRO A 194 18.32 -3.72 -6.96
CA PRO A 194 19.32 -4.68 -6.46
C PRO A 194 19.23 -4.94 -4.94
N ARG A 195 18.67 -4.03 -4.14
CA ARG A 195 18.45 -4.23 -2.71
C ARG A 195 17.50 -5.39 -2.39
N LEU A 196 16.61 -5.75 -3.31
CA LEU A 196 15.67 -6.87 -3.16
C LEU A 196 16.33 -8.21 -3.46
N PHE A 197 17.43 -8.21 -4.26
CA PHE A 197 18.07 -9.42 -4.78
C PHE A 197 19.39 -9.78 -4.08
N GLY A 198 19.65 -9.21 -2.90
CA GLY A 198 20.87 -9.50 -2.15
C GLY A 198 22.01 -8.55 -2.47
N TYR A 199 21.93 -7.32 -2.01
CA TYR A 199 22.93 -6.29 -2.24
C TYR A 199 23.93 -6.19 -1.08
N ARG A 200 25.25 -6.17 -1.39
CA ARG A 200 26.35 -6.00 -0.43
C ARG A 200 26.34 -6.99 0.73
N GLY A 201 26.06 -8.25 0.45
CA GLY A 201 26.08 -9.32 1.46
C GLY A 201 24.78 -9.44 2.26
N MET A 202 23.77 -8.61 1.99
CA MET A 202 22.42 -8.83 2.53
C MET A 202 21.77 -10.03 1.82
N PRO A 203 20.97 -10.84 2.51
CA PRO A 203 20.24 -11.93 1.89
C PRO A 203 19.23 -11.42 0.85
N PRO A 204 18.90 -12.23 -0.17
CA PRO A 204 17.80 -11.93 -1.05
C PRO A 204 16.46 -11.95 -0.28
N LEU A 205 15.54 -11.09 -0.68
CA LEU A 205 14.23 -10.98 -0.07
C LEU A 205 13.19 -11.78 -0.85
N ASP A 206 12.00 -11.93 -0.30
CA ASP A 206 10.90 -12.65 -0.93
C ASP A 206 10.26 -11.84 -2.06
N VAL A 207 10.98 -11.76 -3.18
CA VAL A 207 10.51 -11.07 -4.38
C VAL A 207 9.25 -11.71 -4.93
N ALA A 208 9.07 -13.02 -4.79
CA ALA A 208 7.87 -13.72 -5.26
C ALA A 208 6.60 -13.25 -4.53
N ALA A 209 6.69 -13.02 -3.21
CA ALA A 209 5.58 -12.44 -2.44
C ALA A 209 5.27 -10.99 -2.86
N LEU A 210 6.28 -10.19 -3.22
CA LEU A 210 6.07 -8.86 -3.77
C LEU A 210 5.42 -8.91 -5.16
N GLU A 211 5.89 -9.81 -6.03
CA GLU A 211 5.33 -10.03 -7.37
C GLU A 211 3.85 -10.46 -7.29
N ASP A 212 3.48 -11.28 -6.31
CA ASP A 212 2.06 -11.64 -6.05
C ASP A 212 1.22 -10.43 -5.64
N VAL A 213 1.73 -9.54 -4.77
CA VAL A 213 1.03 -8.28 -4.43
C VAL A 213 0.79 -7.42 -5.67
N LEU A 214 1.81 -7.26 -6.53
CA LEU A 214 1.70 -6.49 -7.77
C LEU A 214 0.67 -7.09 -8.74
N ALA A 215 0.68 -8.42 -8.89
CA ALA A 215 -0.27 -9.15 -9.72
C ALA A 215 -1.72 -8.93 -9.24
N ARG A 216 -1.97 -9.04 -7.93
CA ARG A 216 -3.29 -8.83 -7.32
C ARG A 216 -3.78 -7.39 -7.49
N VAL A 217 -2.90 -6.41 -7.27
CA VAL A 217 -3.22 -4.99 -7.48
C VAL A 217 -3.51 -4.73 -8.97
N SER A 218 -2.77 -5.35 -9.88
CA SER A 218 -3.00 -5.24 -11.33
C SER A 218 -4.39 -5.73 -11.73
N VAL A 219 -4.79 -6.91 -11.24
CA VAL A 219 -6.13 -7.47 -11.51
C VAL A 219 -7.22 -6.59 -10.90
N LEU A 220 -7.04 -6.15 -9.64
CA LEU A 220 -8.01 -5.27 -8.99
C LEU A 220 -8.17 -3.96 -9.76
N ALA A 221 -7.08 -3.35 -10.22
CA ALA A 221 -7.10 -2.09 -10.97
C ALA A 221 -7.77 -2.24 -12.35
N ASP A 222 -7.60 -3.37 -13.03
CA ASP A 222 -8.24 -3.63 -14.31
C ASP A 222 -9.73 -3.92 -14.15
N ASP A 223 -10.12 -4.71 -13.15
CA ASP A 223 -11.48 -5.15 -12.91
C ASP A 223 -12.37 -4.11 -12.22
N LEU A 224 -11.78 -3.09 -11.57
CA LEU A 224 -12.49 -2.09 -10.76
C LEU A 224 -12.30 -0.67 -11.34
N PRO A 225 -13.03 -0.30 -12.40
CA PRO A 225 -12.90 1.02 -13.03
C PRO A 225 -13.32 2.19 -12.12
N GLU A 226 -14.02 1.91 -11.02
CA GLU A 226 -14.35 2.86 -9.96
C GLU A 226 -13.14 3.21 -9.08
N MET A 227 -12.04 2.45 -9.13
CA MET A 227 -10.81 2.72 -8.39
C MET A 227 -9.95 3.74 -9.14
N LEU A 228 -10.01 5.00 -8.71
CA LEU A 228 -9.28 6.11 -9.32
C LEU A 228 -7.79 6.11 -8.96
N ALA A 229 -7.46 5.68 -7.76
CA ALA A 229 -6.08 5.54 -7.29
C ALA A 229 -5.99 4.58 -6.11
N LEU A 230 -4.87 3.89 -6.04
CA LEU A 230 -4.46 3.06 -4.91
C LEU A 230 -2.98 3.30 -4.65
N GLU A 231 -2.61 3.42 -3.37
CA GLU A 231 -1.22 3.43 -2.94
C GLU A 231 -1.05 2.48 -1.75
N LEU A 232 -0.12 1.54 -1.89
CA LEU A 232 0.40 0.72 -0.80
C LEU A 232 1.75 1.29 -0.40
N ASN A 233 1.84 1.87 0.81
CA ASN A 233 3.03 2.59 1.27
C ASN A 233 3.15 2.57 2.80
N PRO A 234 4.17 1.90 3.36
CA PRO A 234 5.08 1.01 2.64
C PRO A 234 4.55 -0.43 2.49
N VAL A 235 5.09 -1.14 1.52
CA VAL A 235 5.09 -2.60 1.46
C VAL A 235 6.50 -3.05 1.86
N VAL A 236 6.65 -3.68 3.01
CA VAL A 236 7.94 -4.19 3.49
C VAL A 236 8.16 -5.58 2.94
N VAL A 237 9.18 -5.73 2.11
CA VAL A 237 9.61 -7.03 1.58
C VAL A 237 10.69 -7.59 2.50
N ALA A 238 10.40 -8.69 3.17
CA ALA A 238 11.30 -9.38 4.10
C ALA A 238 11.96 -10.60 3.42
N GLU A 239 12.80 -11.33 4.13
CA GLU A 239 13.34 -12.61 3.66
C GLU A 239 12.24 -13.65 3.40
N ARG A 240 11.11 -13.50 4.05
CA ARG A 240 9.87 -14.27 3.84
C ARG A 240 8.69 -13.33 3.92
N GLY A 241 7.92 -13.26 2.84
CA GLY A 241 6.71 -12.47 2.73
C GLY A 241 6.93 -11.00 2.35
N ALA A 242 5.83 -10.41 1.90
CA ALA A 242 5.67 -8.97 1.67
C ALA A 242 4.52 -8.47 2.54
N TYR A 243 4.76 -7.41 3.31
CA TYR A 243 3.85 -6.93 4.36
C TYR A 243 3.37 -5.52 4.03
N VAL A 244 2.08 -5.35 3.78
CA VAL A 244 1.48 -4.05 3.52
C VAL A 244 1.22 -3.35 4.84
N LEU A 245 1.93 -2.27 5.12
CA LEU A 245 1.82 -1.53 6.39
C LEU A 245 0.92 -0.29 6.30
N GLY A 246 0.61 0.15 5.09
CA GLY A 246 -0.25 1.29 4.86
C GLY A 246 -0.89 1.22 3.48
N CYS A 247 -2.14 1.64 3.39
CA CYS A 247 -2.86 1.74 2.15
C CYS A 247 -3.70 3.01 2.11
N THR A 248 -3.86 3.55 0.92
CA THR A 248 -4.80 4.62 0.61
C THR A 248 -5.50 4.25 -0.68
N VAL A 249 -6.82 4.30 -0.68
CA VAL A 249 -7.64 4.01 -1.87
C VAL A 249 -8.60 5.16 -2.09
N ARG A 250 -8.67 5.61 -3.33
CA ARG A 250 -9.61 6.62 -3.79
C ARG A 250 -10.49 6.03 -4.88
N VAL A 251 -11.79 6.10 -4.67
CA VAL A 251 -12.80 5.60 -5.59
C VAL A 251 -13.70 6.73 -6.10
N GLY A 252 -14.38 6.52 -7.19
CA GLY A 252 -15.28 7.53 -7.76
C GLY A 252 -16.07 6.99 -8.94
N ALA A 253 -16.79 7.88 -9.66
CA ALA A 253 -17.45 7.50 -10.88
C ALA A 253 -16.42 6.96 -11.88
N ALA A 254 -16.72 5.79 -12.47
CA ALA A 254 -15.84 5.19 -13.47
C ALA A 254 -15.57 6.19 -14.61
N ALA A 255 -14.30 6.57 -14.76
CA ALA A 255 -13.88 7.50 -15.81
C ALA A 255 -13.83 6.81 -17.19
N ARG A 256 -13.88 5.48 -17.21
CA ARG A 256 -13.82 4.69 -18.44
C ARG A 256 -15.18 4.69 -19.13
N ALA A 257 -15.29 5.38 -20.25
CA ALA A 257 -16.24 4.96 -21.27
C ALA A 257 -15.85 3.55 -21.75
N ASP A 258 -16.83 2.69 -22.11
CA ASP A 258 -16.62 1.35 -22.69
C ASP A 258 -15.77 1.43 -23.98
N GLY A 259 -14.48 1.75 -23.82
CA GLY A 259 -13.48 1.75 -24.89
C GLY A 259 -12.89 0.35 -25.07
N PRO A 260 -12.25 0.06 -26.21
CA PRO A 260 -11.65 -1.25 -26.46
C PRO A 260 -10.55 -1.50 -25.41
N ARG A 261 -10.81 -2.46 -24.54
CA ARG A 261 -9.80 -2.98 -23.61
C ARG A 261 -8.63 -3.56 -24.42
N ARG A 262 -7.41 -3.45 -23.89
CA ARG A 262 -6.25 -4.14 -24.45
C ARG A 262 -6.56 -5.65 -24.45
N ALA A 263 -7.02 -6.18 -25.56
CA ALA A 263 -7.16 -7.60 -25.76
C ALA A 263 -5.80 -8.15 -26.21
N LEU A 264 -5.14 -8.94 -25.37
CA LEU A 264 -4.04 -9.77 -25.85
C LEU A 264 -4.66 -10.90 -26.67
N PRO A 265 -4.16 -11.18 -27.89
CA PRO A 265 -4.61 -12.36 -28.63
C PRO A 265 -4.26 -13.60 -27.80
N GLY A 266 -5.28 -14.45 -27.54
CA GLY A 266 -5.13 -15.73 -26.87
C GLY A 266 -4.25 -16.72 -27.64
#